data_716edd20bd7fe4c10b8a00b2b4bf63a6
#
_entry.id   716edd20bd7fe4c10b8a00b2b4bf63a6
#
_cell.length_a   1.000
_cell.length_b   1.000
_cell.length_c   1.000
_cell.angle_alpha   90.00
_cell.angle_beta   90.00
_cell.angle_gamma   90.00
#
_symmetry.space_group_name_H-M   'P 1'
#
loop_
_entity.id
_entity.type
_entity.pdbx_description
1 polymer ?
#
loop_
_entity_poly.entity_id
_entity_poly.type
_entity_poly.pdbx_seq_one_letter_code
_entity_poly.pdbx_strand_id
1 'polypeptide(L)'
;MLNNIKSFLLNNFHAIVVKKIKQETINSVVLTFDIPKNLKADFSFKAGQYLTLQAKVGKDLLKRSYSICSSPSSGLLQVGVKAISKGVFSNYLNDALREGDSIEISKPEGRFVFEHLNDSRKYCGFASGSGITPIISIIQEVLTSSPLNTFVLAYGNKSKSSTMFLEKIQQLKFDYKDRFFSYSIYSQENNSEDSFGRIDSRFIRFVLKQHPDFSFEKIYLCGPEEMIISSSQILIDEGNNKNNISFELFYSKPTDELAESSGAQAKIHYDDEVFEINVPENMTILDAA
;
A
#
# COMPACT_ATOMS: atom_id res chain seq x y z
N MET A 1 -22.34 16.44 20.41
CA MET A 1 -21.47 15.25 20.34
C MET A 1 -21.22 14.82 18.90
N LEU A 2 -22.23 14.49 18.12
CA LEU A 2 -22.07 14.19 16.66
C LEU A 2 -21.35 15.30 15.86
N ASN A 3 -21.54 16.57 16.22
CA ASN A 3 -20.85 17.69 15.58
C ASN A 3 -19.35 17.72 15.90
N ASN A 4 -18.91 17.19 17.05
CA ASN A 4 -17.49 17.13 17.40
C ASN A 4 -16.78 16.00 16.65
N ILE A 5 -17.43 14.84 16.46
CA ILE A 5 -16.90 13.74 15.66
C ILE A 5 -16.81 14.14 14.18
N LYS A 6 -17.87 14.77 13.65
CA LYS A 6 -17.85 15.36 12.30
C LYS A 6 -16.78 16.44 12.15
N SER A 7 -16.62 17.32 13.15
CA SER A 7 -15.57 18.36 13.16
C SER A 7 -14.16 17.74 13.22
N PHE A 8 -13.96 16.67 13.99
CA PHE A 8 -12.69 15.96 14.09
C PHE A 8 -12.36 15.23 12.77
N LEU A 9 -13.33 14.53 12.18
CA LEU A 9 -13.16 13.86 10.89
C LEU A 9 -12.98 14.85 9.72
N LEU A 10 -13.58 16.04 9.79
CA LEU A 10 -13.42 17.10 8.81
C LEU A 10 -12.12 17.89 8.97
N ASN A 11 -11.56 17.97 10.19
CA ASN A 11 -10.30 18.69 10.46
C ASN A 11 -9.03 17.92 10.09
N ASN A 12 -9.13 16.63 9.70
CA ASN A 12 -7.97 15.81 9.34
C ASN A 12 -7.59 15.89 7.86
N PHE A 13 -8.35 16.62 7.03
CA PHE A 13 -8.04 16.79 5.62
C PHE A 13 -7.44 18.17 5.34
N HIS A 14 -6.41 18.19 4.54
CA HIS A 14 -5.72 19.41 4.09
C HIS A 14 -5.77 19.48 2.57
N ALA A 15 -6.15 20.66 2.05
CA ALA A 15 -6.09 20.93 0.62
C ALA A 15 -4.62 21.09 0.20
N ILE A 16 -4.10 20.11 -0.54
CA ILE A 16 -2.70 20.05 -0.94
C ILE A 16 -2.59 20.05 -2.46
N VAL A 17 -1.63 20.81 -2.97
CA VAL A 17 -1.37 20.93 -4.40
C VAL A 17 -0.69 19.66 -4.93
N VAL A 18 -1.18 19.14 -6.03
CA VAL A 18 -0.53 18.09 -6.81
C VAL A 18 0.64 18.70 -7.58
N LYS A 19 1.84 18.50 -7.11
CA LYS A 19 3.06 19.07 -7.69
C LYS A 19 3.46 18.43 -9.00
N LYS A 20 3.30 17.08 -9.10
CA LYS A 20 3.68 16.30 -10.27
C LYS A 20 2.83 15.05 -10.40
N ILE A 21 2.51 14.70 -11.64
CA ILE A 21 1.86 13.43 -12.00
C ILE A 21 2.78 12.71 -12.99
N LYS A 22 3.35 11.58 -12.56
CA LYS A 22 4.17 10.71 -13.44
C LYS A 22 3.34 9.52 -13.89
N GLN A 23 3.22 9.32 -15.21
CA GLN A 23 2.69 8.07 -15.74
C GLN A 23 3.64 6.93 -15.39
N GLU A 24 3.14 5.89 -14.75
CA GLU A 24 3.93 4.74 -14.30
C GLU A 24 3.72 3.52 -15.20
N THR A 25 2.46 3.22 -15.50
CA THR A 25 2.05 2.25 -16.53
C THR A 25 0.85 2.83 -17.29
N ILE A 26 0.37 2.18 -18.34
CA ILE A 26 -0.79 2.66 -19.11
C ILE A 26 -2.03 2.96 -18.23
N ASN A 27 -2.14 2.32 -17.09
CA ASN A 27 -3.27 2.45 -16.16
C ASN A 27 -2.85 2.78 -14.73
N SER A 28 -1.71 3.40 -14.53
CA SER A 28 -1.30 3.85 -13.19
C SER A 28 -0.42 5.10 -13.24
N VAL A 29 -0.60 5.94 -12.23
CA VAL A 29 0.15 7.18 -12.04
C VAL A 29 0.78 7.22 -10.65
N VAL A 30 1.84 8.02 -10.52
CA VAL A 30 2.41 8.44 -9.24
C VAL A 30 2.13 9.92 -9.05
N LEU A 31 1.40 10.25 -8.00
CA LEU A 31 1.09 11.62 -7.58
C LEU A 31 2.14 12.09 -6.58
N THR A 32 2.74 13.24 -6.80
CA THR A 32 3.64 13.93 -5.86
C THR A 32 2.94 15.15 -5.31
N PHE A 33 2.91 15.29 -4.00
CA PHE A 33 2.27 16.41 -3.31
C PHE A 33 3.26 17.49 -2.90
N ASP A 34 2.85 18.77 -2.99
CA ASP A 34 3.62 19.91 -2.52
C ASP A 34 3.18 20.29 -1.10
N ILE A 35 3.87 19.76 -0.10
CA ILE A 35 3.50 19.97 1.30
C ILE A 35 4.00 21.34 1.77
N PRO A 36 3.10 22.26 2.18
CA PRO A 36 3.47 23.54 2.75
C PRO A 36 4.40 23.41 3.94
N LYS A 37 5.31 24.37 4.12
CA LYS A 37 6.33 24.34 5.20
C LYS A 37 5.73 24.17 6.59
N ASN A 38 4.59 24.81 6.86
CA ASN A 38 3.88 24.74 8.15
C ASN A 38 3.18 23.41 8.41
N LEU A 39 2.99 22.56 7.38
CA LEU A 39 2.37 21.25 7.50
C LEU A 39 3.39 20.09 7.43
N LYS A 40 4.67 20.36 7.25
CA LYS A 40 5.69 19.31 7.11
C LYS A 40 5.73 18.32 8.26
N ALA A 41 5.53 18.80 9.49
CA ALA A 41 5.51 17.93 10.66
C ALA A 41 4.30 16.99 10.65
N ASP A 42 3.12 17.48 10.25
CA ASP A 42 1.89 16.71 10.16
C ASP A 42 1.92 15.64 9.07
N PHE A 43 2.70 15.88 8.02
CA PHE A 43 2.90 14.97 6.89
C PHE A 43 4.21 14.17 6.96
N SER A 44 4.86 14.16 8.14
CA SER A 44 5.94 13.21 8.42
C SER A 44 5.35 11.79 8.49
N PHE A 45 6.01 10.82 7.85
CA PHE A 45 5.47 9.46 7.75
C PHE A 45 6.54 8.39 7.95
N LYS A 46 6.10 7.18 8.25
CA LYS A 46 6.90 5.96 8.23
C LYS A 46 6.67 5.22 6.91
N ALA A 47 7.72 4.59 6.37
CA ALA A 47 7.60 3.78 5.17
C ALA A 47 6.55 2.68 5.35
N GLY A 48 5.61 2.59 4.42
CA GLY A 48 4.47 1.66 4.44
C GLY A 48 3.14 2.28 4.88
N GLN A 49 3.11 3.52 5.41
CA GLN A 49 1.88 4.24 5.71
C GLN A 49 1.11 4.67 4.45
N TYR A 50 -0.14 5.07 4.63
CA TYR A 50 -1.03 5.54 3.56
C TYR A 50 -1.59 6.94 3.86
N LEU A 51 -2.16 7.56 2.82
CA LEU A 51 -2.98 8.76 2.89
C LEU A 51 -4.39 8.43 2.42
N THR A 52 -5.40 9.05 3.03
CA THR A 52 -6.74 9.07 2.44
C THR A 52 -6.87 10.33 1.58
N LEU A 53 -7.19 10.14 0.31
CA LEU A 53 -7.47 11.21 -0.64
C LEU A 53 -8.97 11.40 -0.73
N GLN A 54 -9.41 12.67 -0.77
CA GLN A 54 -10.80 13.05 -0.88
C GLN A 54 -10.98 14.08 -2.00
N ALA A 55 -11.94 13.85 -2.88
CA ALA A 55 -12.33 14.80 -3.91
C ALA A 55 -13.80 14.65 -4.30
N LYS A 56 -14.38 15.75 -4.78
CA LYS A 56 -15.69 15.74 -5.40
C LYS A 56 -15.58 15.27 -6.85
N VAL A 57 -16.21 14.13 -7.17
CA VAL A 57 -16.25 13.58 -8.52
C VAL A 57 -17.71 13.52 -8.98
N GLY A 58 -18.05 14.36 -9.94
CA GLY A 58 -19.45 14.59 -10.29
C GLY A 58 -20.23 15.24 -9.14
N LYS A 59 -21.22 14.52 -8.61
CA LYS A 59 -22.05 14.97 -7.47
C LYS A 59 -21.56 14.42 -6.13
N ASP A 60 -20.70 13.40 -6.13
CA ASP A 60 -20.34 12.62 -4.96
C ASP A 60 -18.99 13.07 -4.38
N LEU A 61 -18.92 13.15 -3.05
CA LEU A 61 -17.67 13.32 -2.31
C LEU A 61 -17.10 11.94 -2.04
N LEU A 62 -16.01 11.59 -2.72
CA LEU A 62 -15.39 10.27 -2.64
C LEU A 62 -14.11 10.32 -1.83
N LYS A 63 -13.88 9.28 -1.02
CA LYS A 63 -12.66 9.09 -0.23
C LYS A 63 -12.05 7.73 -0.55
N ARG A 64 -10.71 7.67 -0.74
CA ARG A 64 -10.00 6.39 -0.91
C ARG A 64 -8.60 6.51 -0.35
N SER A 65 -8.15 5.44 0.30
CA SER A 65 -6.80 5.35 0.85
C SER A 65 -5.82 4.85 -0.22
N TYR A 66 -4.62 5.46 -0.24
CA TYR A 66 -3.52 5.09 -1.12
C TYR A 66 -2.22 5.05 -0.33
N SER A 67 -1.52 3.93 -0.40
CA SER A 67 -0.26 3.78 0.29
C SER A 67 0.81 4.72 -0.27
N ILE A 68 1.61 5.28 0.62
CA ILE A 68 2.75 6.12 0.27
C ILE A 68 3.82 5.22 -0.37
N CYS A 69 4.29 5.61 -1.55
CA CYS A 69 5.25 4.84 -2.34
C CYS A 69 6.66 5.45 -2.35
N SER A 70 6.84 6.65 -1.82
CA SER A 70 8.15 7.25 -1.57
C SER A 70 8.73 6.81 -0.23
N SER A 71 10.06 6.85 -0.09
CA SER A 71 10.73 6.67 1.20
C SER A 71 10.65 7.97 2.01
N PRO A 72 10.49 7.93 3.35
CA PRO A 72 10.60 9.10 4.21
C PRO A 72 11.90 9.89 3.99
N SER A 73 13.01 9.19 3.81
CA SER A 73 14.34 9.79 3.55
C SER A 73 14.45 10.55 2.24
N SER A 74 13.55 10.33 1.27
CA SER A 74 13.52 11.06 0.00
C SER A 74 13.06 12.52 0.12
N GLY A 75 12.40 12.88 1.21
CA GLY A 75 11.77 14.19 1.40
C GLY A 75 10.56 14.45 0.48
N LEU A 76 10.07 13.43 -0.23
CA LEU A 76 8.91 13.49 -1.10
C LEU A 76 7.72 12.77 -0.46
N LEU A 77 6.51 13.29 -0.66
CA LEU A 77 5.27 12.60 -0.35
C LEU A 77 4.59 12.19 -1.66
N GLN A 78 4.57 10.87 -1.91
CA GLN A 78 4.07 10.31 -3.16
C GLN A 78 3.14 9.13 -2.90
N VAL A 79 2.07 9.03 -3.69
CA VAL A 79 1.20 7.84 -3.73
C VAL A 79 1.13 7.26 -5.14
N GLY A 80 1.08 5.93 -5.23
CA GLY A 80 0.87 5.23 -6.48
C GLY A 80 -0.60 4.85 -6.65
N VAL A 81 -1.21 5.26 -7.76
CA VAL A 81 -2.63 5.03 -8.04
C VAL A 81 -2.79 4.19 -9.30
N LYS A 82 -3.31 2.98 -9.15
CA LYS A 82 -3.70 2.12 -10.27
C LYS A 82 -5.19 2.28 -10.56
N ALA A 83 -5.52 2.60 -11.80
CA ALA A 83 -6.90 2.65 -12.28
C ALA A 83 -7.55 1.26 -12.19
N ILE A 84 -8.74 1.20 -11.62
CA ILE A 84 -9.54 -0.02 -11.50
C ILE A 84 -10.66 0.05 -12.54
N SER A 85 -10.92 -1.04 -13.24
CA SER A 85 -12.05 -1.11 -14.16
C SER A 85 -13.35 -0.71 -13.44
N LYS A 86 -14.06 0.28 -13.99
CA LYS A 86 -15.26 0.91 -13.41
C LYS A 86 -15.02 1.67 -12.08
N GLY A 87 -13.79 1.82 -11.62
CA GLY A 87 -13.48 2.56 -10.40
C GLY A 87 -13.57 4.08 -10.64
N VAL A 88 -14.55 4.74 -10.03
CA VAL A 88 -14.81 6.18 -10.26
C VAL A 88 -13.62 7.03 -9.80
N PHE A 89 -13.17 6.86 -8.56
CA PHE A 89 -12.12 7.71 -7.97
C PHE A 89 -10.73 7.44 -8.55
N SER A 90 -10.35 6.17 -8.71
CA SER A 90 -9.05 5.83 -9.29
C SER A 90 -8.90 6.29 -10.75
N ASN A 91 -9.99 6.23 -11.53
CA ASN A 91 -9.99 6.77 -12.90
C ASN A 91 -9.93 8.30 -12.90
N TYR A 92 -10.67 8.98 -12.00
CA TYR A 92 -10.53 10.43 -11.83
C TYR A 92 -9.09 10.84 -11.56
N LEU A 93 -8.38 10.15 -10.66
CA LEU A 93 -6.97 10.46 -10.34
C LEU A 93 -6.01 10.17 -11.51
N ASN A 94 -6.32 9.21 -12.37
CA ASN A 94 -5.51 8.89 -13.55
C ASN A 94 -5.79 9.80 -14.75
N ASP A 95 -7.08 10.15 -14.99
CA ASP A 95 -7.50 10.72 -16.26
C ASP A 95 -7.84 12.21 -16.17
N ALA A 96 -8.36 12.68 -15.04
CA ALA A 96 -8.91 14.02 -14.88
C ALA A 96 -8.07 14.97 -14.05
N LEU A 97 -7.39 14.47 -12.99
CA LEU A 97 -6.54 15.28 -12.11
C LEU A 97 -5.33 15.81 -12.88
N ARG A 98 -4.94 17.07 -12.60
CA ARG A 98 -3.82 17.74 -13.29
C ARG A 98 -2.79 18.27 -12.29
N GLU A 99 -1.55 18.44 -12.74
CA GLU A 99 -0.52 19.16 -11.98
C GLU A 99 -1.00 20.61 -11.72
N GLY A 100 -0.86 21.06 -10.48
CA GLY A 100 -1.37 22.35 -10.01
C GLY A 100 -2.78 22.28 -9.39
N ASP A 101 -3.54 21.20 -9.61
CA ASP A 101 -4.81 21.02 -8.92
C ASP A 101 -4.60 20.82 -7.42
N SER A 102 -5.62 21.16 -6.64
CA SER A 102 -5.65 20.90 -5.20
C SER A 102 -6.57 19.73 -4.91
N ILE A 103 -6.10 18.80 -4.06
CA ILE A 103 -6.87 17.67 -3.57
C ILE A 103 -6.79 17.62 -2.04
N GLU A 104 -7.86 17.19 -1.38
CA GLU A 104 -7.85 17.02 0.05
C GLU A 104 -7.19 15.68 0.42
N ILE A 105 -6.21 15.73 1.31
CA ILE A 105 -5.52 14.54 1.81
C ILE A 105 -5.48 14.52 3.33
N SER A 106 -5.59 13.31 3.92
CA SER A 106 -5.40 13.11 5.36
C SER A 106 -3.93 13.16 5.75
N LYS A 107 -3.65 13.26 7.04
CA LYS A 107 -2.31 12.95 7.56
C LYS A 107 -1.97 11.47 7.28
N PRO A 108 -0.66 11.11 7.26
CA PRO A 108 -0.24 9.71 7.11
C PRO A 108 -0.74 8.82 8.24
N GLU A 109 -1.29 7.67 7.89
CA GLU A 109 -1.87 6.69 8.81
C GLU A 109 -1.41 5.27 8.47
N GLY A 110 -1.68 4.31 9.35
CA GLY A 110 -1.44 2.88 9.12
C GLY A 110 -0.38 2.26 10.00
N ARG A 111 -0.49 0.94 10.18
CA ARG A 111 0.39 0.11 11.03
C ARG A 111 1.29 -0.83 10.23
N PHE A 112 1.15 -0.88 8.93
CA PHE A 112 1.99 -1.66 8.03
C PHE A 112 3.29 -0.90 7.76
N VAL A 113 4.18 -0.84 8.73
CA VAL A 113 5.35 0.05 8.71
C VAL A 113 6.67 -0.67 8.85
N PHE A 114 7.72 -0.06 8.29
CA PHE A 114 9.09 -0.40 8.61
C PHE A 114 9.51 0.31 9.89
N GLU A 115 10.06 -0.47 10.81
CA GLU A 115 10.67 0.04 12.05
C GLU A 115 12.18 -0.12 11.96
N HIS A 116 12.89 0.97 12.23
CA HIS A 116 14.35 0.95 12.26
C HIS A 116 14.86 0.12 13.43
N LEU A 117 15.74 -0.83 13.11
CA LEU A 117 16.49 -1.60 14.10
C LEU A 117 17.99 -1.34 13.90
N ASN A 118 18.76 -1.29 14.99
CA ASN A 118 20.17 -0.91 14.95
C ASN A 118 21.10 -1.99 14.39
N ASP A 119 20.60 -3.21 14.16
CA ASP A 119 21.38 -4.36 13.70
C ASP A 119 21.15 -4.66 12.22
N SER A 120 22.06 -5.47 11.65
CA SER A 120 21.86 -6.06 10.32
C SER A 120 20.64 -6.96 10.28
N ARG A 121 19.68 -6.68 9.40
CA ARG A 121 18.44 -7.42 9.29
C ARG A 121 18.11 -7.78 7.85
N LYS A 122 17.41 -8.89 7.71
CA LYS A 122 16.91 -9.40 6.44
C LYS A 122 15.41 -9.26 6.39
N TYR A 123 14.92 -8.64 5.34
CA TYR A 123 13.50 -8.36 5.13
C TYR A 123 13.02 -9.05 3.87
N CYS A 124 11.74 -9.39 3.82
CA CYS A 124 11.12 -9.97 2.65
C CYS A 124 9.79 -9.29 2.35
N GLY A 125 9.41 -9.21 1.08
CA GLY A 125 8.12 -8.68 0.65
C GLY A 125 7.51 -9.52 -0.46
N PHE A 126 6.23 -9.84 -0.33
CA PHE A 126 5.41 -10.45 -1.39
C PHE A 126 4.34 -9.46 -1.80
N ALA A 127 4.46 -8.93 -3.01
CA ALA A 127 3.57 -7.93 -3.58
C ALA A 127 2.81 -8.48 -4.78
N SER A 128 1.55 -8.08 -4.97
CA SER A 128 0.83 -8.32 -6.21
C SER A 128 0.15 -7.05 -6.71
N GLY A 129 0.41 -6.70 -7.99
CA GLY A 129 -0.15 -5.52 -8.63
C GLY A 129 0.15 -4.23 -7.86
N SER A 130 -0.90 -3.46 -7.50
CA SER A 130 -0.76 -2.22 -6.73
C SER A 130 -0.31 -2.42 -5.28
N GLY A 131 -0.34 -3.65 -4.75
CA GLY A 131 0.23 -3.95 -3.43
C GLY A 131 1.73 -3.68 -3.31
N ILE A 132 2.40 -3.38 -4.41
CA ILE A 132 3.78 -2.89 -4.40
C ILE A 132 3.94 -1.51 -3.75
N THR A 133 2.88 -0.68 -3.70
CA THR A 133 3.01 0.73 -3.27
C THR A 133 3.55 0.91 -1.85
N PRO A 134 3.06 0.24 -0.80
CA PRO A 134 3.67 0.33 0.51
C PRO A 134 5.02 -0.40 0.58
N ILE A 135 5.16 -1.51 -0.14
CA ILE A 135 6.38 -2.32 -0.11
C ILE A 135 7.55 -1.59 -0.77
N ILE A 136 7.35 -0.85 -1.88
CA ILE A 136 8.43 -0.08 -2.51
C ILE A 136 8.92 1.08 -1.62
N SER A 137 8.03 1.69 -0.84
CA SER A 137 8.41 2.66 0.21
C SER A 137 9.32 2.01 1.25
N ILE A 138 8.91 0.82 1.75
CA ILE A 138 9.66 0.05 2.74
C ILE A 138 11.01 -0.39 2.18
N ILE A 139 11.08 -0.93 0.96
CA ILE A 139 12.34 -1.34 0.32
C ILE A 139 13.35 -0.20 0.29
N GLN A 140 12.92 0.97 -0.19
CA GLN A 140 13.80 2.14 -0.27
C GLN A 140 14.33 2.52 1.10
N GLU A 141 13.46 2.56 2.13
CA GLU A 141 13.86 2.93 3.49
C GLU A 141 14.78 1.88 4.12
N VAL A 142 14.49 0.58 3.98
CA VAL A 142 15.34 -0.53 4.45
C VAL A 142 16.75 -0.43 3.89
N LEU A 143 16.87 -0.20 2.57
CA LEU A 143 18.17 -0.19 1.89
C LEU A 143 19.00 1.06 2.18
N THR A 144 18.34 2.18 2.48
CA THR A 144 19.02 3.46 2.82
C THR A 144 19.32 3.59 4.31
N SER A 145 18.51 2.99 5.18
CA SER A 145 18.64 3.11 6.64
C SER A 145 19.88 2.44 7.21
N SER A 146 20.37 1.36 6.58
CA SER A 146 21.58 0.67 7.01
C SER A 146 22.27 -0.01 5.82
N PRO A 147 23.61 0.06 5.72
CA PRO A 147 24.36 -0.66 4.68
C PRO A 147 24.35 -2.18 4.88
N LEU A 148 23.91 -2.66 6.04
CA LEU A 148 23.86 -4.08 6.39
C LEU A 148 22.49 -4.71 6.15
N ASN A 149 21.43 -3.90 5.92
CA ASN A 149 20.09 -4.41 5.66
C ASN A 149 19.99 -5.00 4.25
N THR A 150 19.24 -6.10 4.16
CA THR A 150 18.95 -6.80 2.91
C THR A 150 17.44 -6.90 2.70
N PHE A 151 16.99 -6.83 1.46
CA PHE A 151 15.58 -7.00 1.11
C PHE A 151 15.40 -7.99 -0.04
N VAL A 152 14.49 -8.94 0.11
CA VAL A 152 14.05 -9.89 -0.92
C VAL A 152 12.63 -9.53 -1.33
N LEU A 153 12.39 -9.25 -2.61
CA LEU A 153 11.08 -8.94 -3.18
C LEU A 153 10.61 -10.08 -4.09
N ALA A 154 9.43 -10.61 -3.82
CA ALA A 154 8.66 -11.45 -4.72
C ALA A 154 7.48 -10.65 -5.28
N TYR A 155 7.41 -10.42 -6.60
CA TYR A 155 6.44 -9.50 -7.17
C TYR A 155 5.65 -10.10 -8.33
N GLY A 156 4.34 -10.27 -8.10
CA GLY A 156 3.39 -10.83 -9.07
C GLY A 156 2.61 -9.76 -9.83
N ASN A 157 2.53 -9.90 -11.15
CA ASN A 157 1.77 -9.04 -12.05
C ASN A 157 1.10 -9.84 -13.17
N LYS A 158 0.29 -9.15 -14.00
CA LYS A 158 -0.27 -9.76 -15.21
C LYS A 158 0.79 -9.88 -16.30
N SER A 159 1.53 -8.80 -16.53
CA SER A 159 2.57 -8.67 -17.55
C SER A 159 3.64 -7.67 -17.12
N LYS A 160 4.78 -7.67 -17.81
CA LYS A 160 5.87 -6.71 -17.59
C LYS A 160 5.41 -5.26 -17.82
N SER A 161 4.61 -5.01 -18.86
CA SER A 161 4.07 -3.69 -19.19
C SER A 161 3.06 -3.15 -18.16
N SER A 162 2.42 -4.01 -17.37
CA SER A 162 1.49 -3.64 -16.31
C SER A 162 2.12 -3.55 -14.92
N THR A 163 3.46 -3.71 -14.83
CA THR A 163 4.22 -3.75 -13.58
C THR A 163 4.57 -2.34 -13.12
N MET A 164 3.94 -1.90 -12.04
CA MET A 164 4.27 -0.62 -11.41
C MET A 164 5.69 -0.66 -10.83
N PHE A 165 6.39 0.48 -10.92
CA PHE A 165 7.77 0.67 -10.39
C PHE A 165 8.82 -0.26 -10.98
N LEU A 166 8.60 -0.82 -12.18
CA LEU A 166 9.55 -1.73 -12.82
C LEU A 166 10.94 -1.09 -12.97
N GLU A 167 11.01 0.12 -13.52
CA GLU A 167 12.25 0.88 -13.69
C GLU A 167 12.93 1.15 -12.33
N LYS A 168 12.13 1.52 -11.32
CA LYS A 168 12.65 1.77 -9.96
C LYS A 168 13.22 0.50 -9.32
N ILE A 169 12.54 -0.64 -9.49
CA ILE A 169 13.02 -1.94 -9.01
C ILE A 169 14.33 -2.32 -9.71
N GLN A 170 14.44 -2.12 -11.02
CA GLN A 170 15.66 -2.37 -11.77
C GLN A 170 16.80 -1.46 -11.31
N GLN A 171 16.53 -0.18 -11.07
CA GLN A 171 17.52 0.75 -10.53
C GLN A 171 17.98 0.32 -9.13
N LEU A 172 17.07 -0.06 -8.24
CA LEU A 172 17.42 -0.57 -6.91
C LEU A 172 18.26 -1.86 -6.99
N LYS A 173 17.96 -2.77 -7.93
CA LYS A 173 18.81 -3.97 -8.17
C LYS A 173 20.23 -3.61 -8.60
N PHE A 174 20.38 -2.58 -9.40
CA PHE A 174 21.68 -2.10 -9.84
C PHE A 174 22.46 -1.44 -8.70
N ASP A 175 21.79 -0.56 -7.93
CA ASP A 175 22.43 0.23 -6.86
C ASP A 175 22.78 -0.63 -5.64
N TYR A 176 21.97 -1.67 -5.36
CA TYR A 176 22.06 -2.51 -4.15
C TYR A 176 22.18 -4.00 -4.48
N LYS A 177 22.92 -4.37 -5.54
CA LYS A 177 22.97 -5.72 -6.11
C LYS A 177 23.28 -6.85 -5.12
N ASP A 178 24.01 -6.58 -4.04
CA ASP A 178 24.34 -7.58 -3.01
C ASP A 178 23.38 -7.56 -1.83
N ARG A 179 22.38 -6.65 -1.82
CA ARG A 179 21.47 -6.43 -0.73
C ARG A 179 20.00 -6.36 -1.14
N PHE A 180 19.71 -6.22 -2.45
CA PHE A 180 18.37 -6.21 -2.99
C PHE A 180 18.19 -7.28 -4.05
N PHE A 181 17.32 -8.24 -3.75
CA PHE A 181 16.98 -9.34 -4.64
C PHE A 181 15.52 -9.22 -5.05
N SER A 182 15.20 -9.34 -6.33
CA SER A 182 13.80 -9.31 -6.78
C SER A 182 13.51 -10.43 -7.76
N TYR A 183 12.38 -11.08 -7.55
CA TYR A 183 11.85 -12.20 -8.32
C TYR A 183 10.47 -11.81 -8.85
N SER A 184 10.33 -11.81 -10.18
CA SER A 184 9.07 -11.48 -10.85
C SER A 184 8.33 -12.75 -11.26
N ILE A 185 7.00 -12.70 -11.20
CA ILE A 185 6.12 -13.74 -11.74
C ILE A 185 4.95 -13.10 -12.48
N TYR A 186 4.68 -13.56 -13.70
CA TYR A 186 3.66 -13.02 -14.57
C TYR A 186 2.57 -14.02 -14.88
N SER A 187 1.30 -13.64 -14.69
CA SER A 187 0.18 -14.56 -14.87
C SER A 187 -0.38 -14.59 -16.29
N GLN A 188 -0.03 -13.64 -17.14
CA GLN A 188 -0.52 -13.51 -18.52
C GLN A 188 0.59 -13.34 -19.55
N GLU A 189 1.86 -13.36 -19.12
CA GLU A 189 3.02 -13.23 -19.99
C GLU A 189 4.03 -14.30 -19.62
N ASN A 190 4.39 -15.15 -20.57
CA ASN A 190 5.41 -16.17 -20.41
C ASN A 190 6.66 -15.74 -21.18
N ASN A 191 7.74 -15.45 -20.46
CA ASN A 191 9.05 -15.13 -21.01
C ASN A 191 10.12 -16.02 -20.39
N SER A 192 11.33 -16.02 -20.97
CA SER A 192 12.43 -16.87 -20.49
C SER A 192 13.16 -16.34 -19.26
N GLU A 193 12.90 -15.09 -18.86
CA GLU A 193 13.64 -14.40 -17.80
C GLU A 193 12.93 -14.46 -16.44
N ASP A 194 11.61 -14.56 -16.45
CA ASP A 194 10.75 -14.46 -15.26
C ASP A 194 9.90 -15.73 -15.10
N SER A 195 9.38 -15.94 -13.89
CA SER A 195 8.47 -17.05 -13.62
C SER A 195 7.09 -16.81 -14.23
N PHE A 196 6.41 -17.89 -14.66
CA PHE A 196 5.05 -17.84 -15.17
C PHE A 196 4.05 -18.37 -14.14
N GLY A 197 3.00 -17.59 -13.87
CA GLY A 197 1.93 -17.97 -12.95
C GLY A 197 1.58 -16.88 -11.95
N ARG A 198 1.18 -17.28 -10.76
CA ARG A 198 0.85 -16.41 -9.62
C ARG A 198 1.79 -16.71 -8.45
N ILE A 199 1.78 -15.82 -7.44
CA ILE A 199 2.44 -16.10 -6.17
C ILE A 199 1.67 -17.24 -5.49
N ASP A 200 2.17 -18.45 -5.64
CA ASP A 200 1.66 -19.69 -5.08
C ASP A 200 2.75 -20.37 -4.22
N SER A 201 2.45 -21.54 -3.67
CA SER A 201 3.38 -22.30 -2.81
C SER A 201 4.69 -22.66 -3.50
N ARG A 202 4.66 -22.91 -4.82
CA ARG A 202 5.86 -23.26 -5.59
C ARG A 202 6.77 -22.04 -5.75
N PHE A 203 6.17 -20.87 -6.07
CA PHE A 203 6.93 -19.66 -6.25
C PHE A 203 7.49 -19.13 -4.92
N ILE A 204 6.70 -19.21 -3.82
CA ILE A 204 7.19 -18.83 -2.48
C ILE A 204 8.38 -19.70 -2.08
N ARG A 205 8.26 -21.04 -2.18
CA ARG A 205 9.35 -21.97 -1.88
C ARG A 205 10.56 -21.76 -2.78
N PHE A 206 10.35 -21.45 -4.05
CA PHE A 206 11.44 -21.10 -4.96
C PHE A 206 12.20 -19.88 -4.44
N VAL A 207 11.52 -18.79 -4.09
CA VAL A 207 12.15 -17.57 -3.57
C VAL A 207 12.91 -17.85 -2.26
N LEU A 208 12.31 -18.58 -1.32
CA LEU A 208 12.96 -18.92 -0.05
C LEU A 208 14.22 -19.78 -0.25
N LYS A 209 14.20 -20.73 -1.19
CA LYS A 209 15.36 -21.56 -1.54
C LYS A 209 16.53 -20.81 -2.15
N GLN A 210 16.32 -19.62 -2.74
CA GLN A 210 17.41 -18.77 -3.21
C GLN A 210 18.18 -18.12 -2.04
N HIS A 211 17.60 -18.14 -0.83
CA HIS A 211 18.15 -17.51 0.36
C HIS A 211 18.06 -18.44 1.59
N PRO A 212 18.71 -19.63 1.54
CA PRO A 212 18.55 -20.66 2.57
C PRO A 212 19.06 -20.23 3.96
N ASP A 213 20.02 -19.30 3.98
CA ASP A 213 20.62 -18.80 5.22
C ASP A 213 19.92 -17.53 5.75
N PHE A 214 18.77 -17.14 5.16
CA PHE A 214 18.06 -15.94 5.58
C PHE A 214 17.01 -16.27 6.64
N SER A 215 17.18 -15.70 7.84
CA SER A 215 16.13 -15.55 8.83
C SER A 215 15.54 -14.15 8.70
N PHE A 216 14.31 -14.06 8.25
CA PHE A 216 13.67 -12.76 8.01
C PHE A 216 13.15 -12.14 9.31
N GLU A 217 13.61 -10.92 9.62
CA GLU A 217 13.13 -10.11 10.74
C GLU A 217 11.67 -9.73 10.56
N LYS A 218 11.31 -9.37 9.31
CA LYS A 218 9.94 -9.02 8.95
C LYS A 218 9.65 -9.43 7.51
N ILE A 219 8.44 -9.95 7.31
CA ILE A 219 7.91 -10.34 6.00
C ILE A 219 6.64 -9.50 5.77
N TYR A 220 6.62 -8.77 4.65
CA TYR A 220 5.54 -7.87 4.29
C TYR A 220 4.71 -8.45 3.15
N LEU A 221 3.39 -8.59 3.34
CA LEU A 221 2.48 -9.12 2.33
C LEU A 221 1.48 -8.02 1.93
N CYS A 222 1.38 -7.70 0.63
CA CYS A 222 0.36 -6.77 0.15
C CYS A 222 -0.12 -7.15 -1.25
N GLY A 223 -1.44 -7.31 -1.40
CA GLY A 223 -2.09 -7.74 -2.63
C GLY A 223 -3.49 -8.28 -2.41
N PRO A 224 -4.00 -9.15 -3.30
CA PRO A 224 -5.29 -9.80 -3.13
C PRO A 224 -5.37 -10.64 -1.84
N GLU A 225 -6.53 -10.64 -1.21
CA GLU A 225 -6.78 -11.33 0.07
C GLU A 225 -6.39 -12.82 0.03
N GLU A 226 -6.80 -13.53 -1.02
CA GLU A 226 -6.45 -14.94 -1.21
C GLU A 226 -4.93 -15.18 -1.25
N MET A 227 -4.18 -14.29 -1.92
CA MET A 227 -2.71 -14.35 -1.94
C MET A 227 -2.13 -14.15 -0.54
N ILE A 228 -2.63 -13.17 0.21
CA ILE A 228 -2.14 -12.87 1.56
C ILE A 228 -2.39 -14.05 2.50
N ILE A 229 -3.62 -14.60 2.51
CA ILE A 229 -3.98 -15.73 3.37
C ILE A 229 -3.12 -16.96 3.04
N SER A 230 -3.07 -17.32 1.75
CA SER A 230 -2.30 -18.49 1.31
C SER A 230 -0.80 -18.33 1.56
N SER A 231 -0.24 -17.14 1.24
CA SER A 231 1.18 -16.86 1.48
C SER A 231 1.55 -16.87 2.95
N SER A 232 0.70 -16.30 3.82
CA SER A 232 0.93 -16.33 5.27
C SER A 232 1.03 -17.75 5.80
N GLN A 233 0.10 -18.62 5.40
CA GLN A 233 0.11 -20.02 5.84
C GLN A 233 1.37 -20.76 5.33
N ILE A 234 1.70 -20.61 4.05
CA ILE A 234 2.88 -21.26 3.46
C ILE A 234 4.16 -20.80 4.15
N LEU A 235 4.30 -19.49 4.43
CA LEU A 235 5.47 -18.96 5.12
C LEU A 235 5.61 -19.51 6.55
N ILE A 236 4.51 -19.71 7.27
CA ILE A 236 4.51 -20.33 8.59
C ILE A 236 4.92 -21.80 8.48
N ASP A 237 4.37 -22.54 7.52
CA ASP A 237 4.70 -23.95 7.27
C ASP A 237 6.18 -24.15 6.88
N GLU A 238 6.79 -23.17 6.24
CA GLU A 238 8.24 -23.11 5.91
C GLU A 238 9.10 -22.60 7.09
N GLY A 239 8.53 -22.49 8.30
CA GLY A 239 9.26 -22.21 9.55
C GLY A 239 9.42 -20.73 9.89
N ASN A 240 8.78 -19.80 9.18
CA ASN A 240 8.83 -18.40 9.56
C ASN A 240 7.90 -18.10 10.75
N ASN A 241 8.35 -17.23 11.66
CA ASN A 241 7.55 -16.84 12.82
C ASN A 241 6.34 -16.00 12.37
N LYS A 242 5.13 -16.39 12.77
CA LYS A 242 3.89 -15.67 12.48
C LYS A 242 3.95 -14.19 12.88
N ASN A 243 4.60 -13.86 13.99
CA ASN A 243 4.73 -12.48 14.49
C ASN A 243 5.62 -11.60 13.59
N ASN A 244 6.45 -12.23 12.74
CA ASN A 244 7.27 -11.51 11.78
C ASN A 244 6.53 -11.25 10.46
N ILE A 245 5.32 -11.80 10.27
CA ILE A 245 4.51 -11.61 9.07
C ILE A 245 3.54 -10.45 9.31
N SER A 246 3.66 -9.41 8.50
CA SER A 246 2.74 -8.27 8.46
C SER A 246 2.05 -8.22 7.11
N PHE A 247 0.78 -7.82 7.09
CA PHE A 247 0.04 -7.69 5.83
C PHE A 247 -0.82 -6.44 5.81
N GLU A 248 -1.08 -5.95 4.59
CA GLU A 248 -2.02 -4.87 4.31
C GLU A 248 -2.98 -5.33 3.21
N LEU A 249 -4.29 -5.21 3.48
CA LEU A 249 -5.37 -5.57 2.57
C LEU A 249 -5.87 -4.34 1.82
N PHE A 250 -5.86 -4.36 0.50
CA PHE A 250 -6.54 -3.35 -0.30
C PHE A 250 -7.97 -3.81 -0.58
N TYR A 251 -8.89 -3.43 0.31
CA TYR A 251 -10.29 -3.75 0.15
C TYR A 251 -10.88 -2.91 -0.99
N SER A 252 -11.34 -3.58 -2.03
CA SER A 252 -12.31 -3.08 -2.99
C SER A 252 -13.47 -4.05 -3.03
N LYS A 253 -14.36 -4.04 -2.02
CA LYS A 253 -15.69 -4.60 -2.25
C LYS A 253 -16.38 -3.68 -3.24
N PRO A 254 -16.94 -4.19 -4.34
CA PRO A 254 -17.93 -3.45 -5.11
C PRO A 254 -19.10 -3.15 -4.18
N THR A 255 -19.60 -1.93 -4.20
CA THR A 255 -20.78 -1.46 -3.43
C THR A 255 -22.10 -2.13 -3.86
N ASP A 256 -22.07 -3.13 -4.73
CA ASP A 256 -23.26 -3.68 -5.41
C ASP A 256 -23.70 -5.08 -4.92
N GLU A 257 -23.01 -5.67 -3.92
CA GLU A 257 -23.49 -6.91 -3.27
C GLU A 257 -23.57 -6.73 -1.76
N LEU A 258 -24.49 -5.87 -1.34
CA LEU A 258 -24.94 -5.84 0.04
C LEU A 258 -26.11 -6.84 0.15
N ALA A 259 -25.80 -8.03 0.63
CA ALA A 259 -26.82 -8.94 1.13
C ALA A 259 -27.64 -8.22 2.22
N GLU A 260 -28.96 -8.35 2.16
CA GLU A 260 -29.88 -7.88 3.19
C GLU A 260 -29.48 -8.46 4.55
N SER A 261 -28.87 -7.65 5.40
CA SER A 261 -28.62 -7.96 6.79
C SER A 261 -29.23 -6.87 7.65
N SER A 262 -29.96 -7.25 8.69
CA SER A 262 -30.56 -6.36 9.69
C SER A 262 -29.49 -5.48 10.32
N GLY A 263 -29.73 -4.18 10.45
CA GLY A 263 -28.82 -3.19 11.00
C GLY A 263 -28.17 -3.62 12.32
N ALA A 264 -26.90 -3.32 12.49
CA ALA A 264 -26.11 -3.71 13.66
C ALA A 264 -25.77 -2.50 14.54
N GLN A 265 -25.67 -2.71 15.85
CA GLN A 265 -25.06 -1.74 16.76
C GLN A 265 -23.56 -2.02 16.85
N ALA A 266 -22.72 -0.99 16.65
CA ALA A 266 -21.26 -1.09 16.84
C ALA A 266 -20.84 -0.21 18.02
N LYS A 267 -19.94 -0.75 18.86
CA LYS A 267 -19.22 0.02 19.89
C LYS A 267 -17.82 0.33 19.39
N ILE A 268 -17.50 1.60 19.27
CA ILE A 268 -16.18 2.09 18.87
C ILE A 268 -15.46 2.57 20.12
N HIS A 269 -14.33 1.95 20.44
CA HIS A 269 -13.42 2.40 21.49
C HIS A 269 -12.32 3.24 20.87
N TYR A 270 -12.27 4.51 21.22
CA TYR A 270 -11.27 5.45 20.73
C TYR A 270 -10.85 6.41 21.84
N ASP A 271 -9.55 6.50 22.13
CA ASP A 271 -8.91 7.43 23.06
C ASP A 271 -9.58 7.47 24.45
N ASP A 272 -9.77 6.28 25.07
CA ASP A 272 -10.47 6.06 26.36
C ASP A 272 -11.98 6.41 26.37
N GLU A 273 -12.55 6.80 25.23
CA GLU A 273 -13.99 7.00 25.06
C GLU A 273 -14.64 5.83 24.29
N VAL A 274 -15.93 5.56 24.62
CA VAL A 274 -16.71 4.51 23.96
C VAL A 274 -17.89 5.16 23.24
N PHE A 275 -17.97 4.95 21.93
CA PHE A 275 -19.06 5.44 21.09
C PHE A 275 -19.94 4.26 20.68
N GLU A 276 -21.25 4.39 20.86
CA GLU A 276 -22.23 3.46 20.31
C GLU A 276 -22.87 4.07 19.08
N ILE A 277 -22.75 3.41 17.94
CA ILE A 277 -23.35 3.84 16.68
C ILE A 277 -24.27 2.75 16.11
N ASN A 278 -25.37 3.17 15.51
CA ASN A 278 -26.17 2.29 14.68
C ASN A 278 -25.59 2.26 13.26
N VAL A 279 -25.22 1.08 12.80
CA VAL A 279 -24.79 0.83 11.44
C VAL A 279 -26.01 0.37 10.64
N PRO A 280 -26.60 1.24 9.78
CA PRO A 280 -27.71 0.84 8.93
C PRO A 280 -27.33 -0.35 8.04
N GLU A 281 -28.33 -1.13 7.67
CA GLU A 281 -28.17 -2.10 6.58
C GLU A 281 -27.57 -1.38 5.38
N ASN A 282 -26.55 -1.98 4.79
CA ASN A 282 -25.86 -1.43 3.61
C ASN A 282 -24.84 -0.28 3.87
N MET A 283 -24.44 -0.05 5.12
CA MET A 283 -23.42 0.93 5.46
C MET A 283 -22.24 0.27 6.18
N THR A 284 -21.01 0.70 5.87
CA THR A 284 -19.85 0.25 6.65
C THR A 284 -19.81 0.96 8.00
N ILE A 285 -19.14 0.38 9.00
CA ILE A 285 -18.91 1.05 10.29
C ILE A 285 -18.25 2.42 10.09
N LEU A 286 -17.34 2.52 9.14
CA LEU A 286 -16.63 3.76 8.82
C LEU A 286 -17.55 4.83 8.18
N ASP A 287 -18.53 4.41 7.39
CA ASP A 287 -19.49 5.33 6.76
C ASP A 287 -20.62 5.73 7.75
N ALA A 288 -20.86 4.90 8.76
CA ALA A 288 -21.87 5.14 9.81
C ALA A 288 -21.33 5.98 10.99
N ALA A 289 -20.00 6.01 11.19
CA ALA A 289 -19.31 6.80 12.20
C ALA A 289 -19.04 8.24 11.72
#